data_48c7e65d5202f8b01de4ad8a745366e9
#
_entry.id   48c7e65d5202f8b01de4ad8a745366e9
#
_cell.length_a   1.000
_cell.length_b   1.000
_cell.length_c   1.000
_cell.angle_alpha   90.00
_cell.angle_beta   90.00
_cell.angle_gamma   90.00
#
_symmetry.space_group_name_H-M   'P 1'
#
loop_
_entity.id
_entity.type
_entity.pdbx_description
1 polymer ?
#
loop_
_entity_poly.entity_id
_entity_poly.type
_entity_poly.pdbx_seq_one_letter_code
_entity_poly.pdbx_strand_id
1 'polypeptide(L)'
;MMARRTKEQSAQTRARLIEAARAQFEQHGYARTTLEQIARAAGLTRGAVYFHFADKAALFRAMRDEVELPLVDRIGPELSAAHDDDALATIERFLLAVMATIGRCETTRRTFEILSFGCEYV
;
A
#
# COMPACT_ATOMS: atom_id res chain seq x y z
N MET A 1 -5.07 -29.90 8.78
CA MET A 1 -3.72 -29.36 9.06
C MET A 1 -3.04 -28.82 7.80
N MET A 2 -3.07 -29.54 6.72
CA MET A 2 -2.46 -29.07 5.46
C MET A 2 -3.13 -27.82 4.89
N ALA A 3 -4.45 -27.68 4.95
CA ALA A 3 -5.18 -26.54 4.44
C ALA A 3 -4.83 -25.24 5.18
N ARG A 4 -4.65 -25.31 6.50
CA ARG A 4 -4.27 -24.17 7.32
C ARG A 4 -2.84 -23.68 7.01
N ARG A 5 -1.92 -24.63 6.88
CA ARG A 5 -0.52 -24.35 6.53
C ARG A 5 -0.41 -23.74 5.14
N THR A 6 -1.19 -24.22 4.18
CA THR A 6 -1.24 -23.68 2.83
C THR A 6 -1.77 -22.24 2.80
N LYS A 7 -2.79 -21.94 3.60
CA LYS A 7 -3.34 -20.58 3.73
C LYS A 7 -2.31 -19.62 4.33
N GLU A 8 -1.59 -20.04 5.36
CA GLU A 8 -0.55 -19.24 5.97
C GLU A 8 0.60 -18.98 4.99
N GLN A 9 1.05 -20.00 4.27
CA GLN A 9 2.07 -19.86 3.25
C GLN A 9 1.63 -18.95 2.12
N SER A 10 0.39 -19.07 1.69
CA SER A 10 -0.20 -18.21 0.67
C SER A 10 -0.25 -16.75 1.12
N ALA A 11 -0.67 -16.49 2.36
CA ALA A 11 -0.68 -15.16 2.93
C ALA A 11 0.72 -14.56 3.04
N GLN A 12 1.71 -15.36 3.44
CA GLN A 12 3.10 -14.92 3.51
C GLN A 12 3.66 -14.60 2.13
N THR A 13 3.35 -15.42 1.15
CA THR A 13 3.77 -15.21 -0.24
C THR A 13 3.16 -13.91 -0.79
N ARG A 14 1.88 -13.71 -0.53
CA ARG A 14 1.19 -12.47 -0.92
C ARG A 14 1.84 -11.24 -0.29
N ALA A 15 2.14 -11.31 1.00
CA ALA A 15 2.80 -10.22 1.72
C ALA A 15 4.20 -9.92 1.16
N ARG A 16 4.96 -10.96 0.82
CA ARG A 16 6.27 -10.81 0.18
C ARG A 16 6.18 -10.13 -1.18
N LEU A 17 5.17 -10.47 -1.96
CA LEU A 17 4.92 -9.85 -3.26
C LEU A 17 4.61 -8.36 -3.12
N ILE A 18 3.76 -8.01 -2.17
CA ILE A 18 3.38 -6.61 -1.91
C ILE A 18 4.61 -5.80 -1.48
N GLU A 19 5.44 -6.35 -0.57
CA GLU A 19 6.65 -5.65 -0.13
C GLU A 19 7.69 -5.52 -1.25
N ALA A 20 7.87 -6.57 -2.05
CA ALA A 20 8.75 -6.53 -3.22
C ALA A 20 8.26 -5.51 -4.25
N ALA A 21 6.94 -5.45 -4.47
CA ALA A 21 6.33 -4.44 -5.35
C ALA A 21 6.60 -3.03 -4.85
N ARG A 22 6.42 -2.80 -3.55
CA ARG A 22 6.69 -1.49 -2.95
C ARG A 22 8.14 -1.06 -3.19
N ALA A 23 9.09 -1.96 -2.95
CA ALA A 23 10.51 -1.67 -3.16
C ALA A 23 10.82 -1.38 -4.63
N GLN A 24 10.25 -2.14 -5.56
CA GLN A 24 10.49 -1.94 -6.98
C GLN A 24 9.85 -0.65 -7.50
N PHE A 25 8.62 -0.35 -7.07
CA PHE A 25 7.95 0.90 -7.43
C PHE A 25 8.69 2.12 -6.87
N GLU A 26 9.19 2.00 -5.64
CA GLU A 26 9.98 3.06 -5.02
C GLU A 26 11.28 3.33 -5.77
N GLN A 27 11.95 2.29 -6.22
CA GLN A 27 13.25 2.38 -6.89
C GLN A 27 13.11 2.79 -8.36
N HIS A 28 12.14 2.27 -9.08
CA HIS A 28 12.03 2.42 -10.54
C HIS A 28 10.80 3.21 -11.02
N GLY A 29 9.85 3.47 -10.12
CA GLY A 29 8.54 4.01 -10.48
C GLY A 29 7.59 2.94 -11.02
N TYR A 30 6.30 3.26 -11.06
CA TYR A 30 5.26 2.33 -11.48
C TYR A 30 5.44 1.88 -12.94
N ALA A 31 5.63 2.85 -13.84
CA ALA A 31 5.66 2.58 -15.28
C ALA A 31 6.81 1.63 -15.68
N ARG A 32 7.95 1.77 -15.03
CA ARG A 32 9.17 1.01 -15.35
C ARG A 32 9.27 -0.32 -14.62
N THR A 33 8.39 -0.59 -13.70
CA THR A 33 8.39 -1.83 -12.93
C THR A 33 7.54 -2.89 -13.63
N THR A 34 8.06 -4.09 -13.76
CA THR A 34 7.36 -5.24 -14.34
C THR A 34 7.05 -6.29 -13.27
N LEU A 35 6.04 -7.11 -13.51
CA LEU A 35 5.72 -8.23 -12.63
C LEU A 35 6.88 -9.23 -12.53
N GLU A 36 7.65 -9.38 -13.58
CA GLU A 36 8.83 -10.25 -13.58
C GLU A 36 9.91 -9.74 -12.62
N GLN A 37 10.14 -8.44 -12.60
CA GLN A 37 11.07 -7.81 -11.66
C GLN A 37 10.61 -8.00 -10.23
N ILE A 38 9.31 -7.84 -9.97
CA ILE A 38 8.73 -8.03 -8.65
C ILE A 38 8.87 -9.48 -8.20
N ALA A 39 8.55 -10.44 -9.07
CA ALA A 39 8.71 -11.87 -8.78
C ALA A 39 10.15 -12.20 -8.41
N ARG A 40 11.09 -11.72 -9.21
CA ARG A 40 12.52 -11.94 -8.97
C ARG A 40 12.96 -11.35 -7.64
N ALA A 41 12.54 -10.12 -7.34
CA ALA A 41 12.86 -9.46 -6.08
C ALA A 41 12.28 -10.21 -4.87
N ALA A 42 11.11 -10.81 -5.03
CA ALA A 42 10.47 -11.61 -3.99
C ALA A 42 11.04 -13.04 -3.88
N GLY A 43 11.89 -13.45 -4.82
CA GLY A 43 12.40 -14.82 -4.88
C GLY A 43 11.34 -15.82 -5.29
N LEU A 44 10.39 -15.41 -6.14
CA LEU A 44 9.25 -16.21 -6.55
C LEU A 44 9.19 -16.34 -8.08
N THR A 45 8.40 -17.30 -8.55
CA THR A 45 8.17 -17.51 -9.96
C THR A 45 7.10 -16.54 -10.47
N ARG A 46 7.10 -16.34 -11.79
CA ARG A 46 6.05 -15.56 -12.47
C ARG A 46 4.66 -16.16 -12.22
N GLY A 47 4.55 -17.49 -12.23
CA GLY A 47 3.29 -18.19 -11.95
C GLY A 47 2.77 -17.91 -10.55
N ALA A 48 3.65 -17.81 -9.55
CA ALA A 48 3.28 -17.47 -8.19
C ALA A 48 2.68 -16.07 -8.13
N VAL A 49 3.21 -15.11 -8.89
CA VAL A 49 2.66 -13.75 -8.94
C VAL A 49 1.24 -13.77 -9.52
N TYR A 50 1.06 -14.44 -10.65
CA TYR A 50 -0.25 -14.50 -11.30
C TYR A 50 -1.29 -15.28 -10.50
N PHE A 51 -0.87 -16.14 -9.59
CA PHE A 51 -1.79 -16.79 -8.65
C PHE A 51 -2.44 -15.77 -7.70
N HIS A 52 -1.69 -14.76 -7.27
CA HIS A 52 -2.16 -13.77 -6.30
C HIS A 52 -2.71 -12.50 -6.95
N PHE A 53 -2.17 -12.08 -8.08
CA PHE A 53 -2.51 -10.81 -8.72
C PHE A 53 -2.63 -10.99 -10.23
N ALA A 54 -3.74 -10.52 -10.77
CA ALA A 54 -4.03 -10.65 -12.20
C ALA A 54 -3.06 -9.83 -13.06
N ASP A 55 -2.67 -8.65 -12.58
CA ASP A 55 -1.80 -7.73 -13.29
C ASP A 55 -1.06 -6.80 -12.32
N LYS A 56 -0.22 -5.96 -12.87
CA LYS A 56 0.54 -4.96 -12.10
C LYS A 56 -0.37 -3.98 -11.35
N ALA A 57 -1.46 -3.58 -11.97
CA ALA A 57 -2.41 -2.65 -11.36
C ALA A 57 -3.08 -3.26 -10.13
N ALA A 58 -3.43 -4.56 -10.17
CA ALA A 58 -4.01 -5.26 -9.03
C ALA A 58 -3.03 -5.30 -7.85
N LEU A 59 -1.77 -5.57 -8.12
CA LEU A 59 -0.72 -5.58 -7.11
C LEU A 59 -0.49 -4.18 -6.53
N PHE A 60 -0.50 -3.17 -7.36
CA PHE A 60 -0.38 -1.77 -6.94
C PHE A 60 -1.54 -1.36 -6.02
N ARG A 61 -2.77 -1.73 -6.39
CA ARG A 61 -3.95 -1.45 -5.55
C ARG A 61 -3.85 -2.13 -4.19
N ALA A 62 -3.41 -3.39 -4.15
CA ALA A 62 -3.23 -4.12 -2.90
C ALA A 62 -2.18 -3.44 -2.01
N MET A 63 -1.09 -2.98 -2.58
CA MET A 63 -0.06 -2.21 -1.88
C MET A 63 -0.62 -0.90 -1.30
N ARG A 64 -1.38 -0.17 -2.09
CA ARG A 64 -2.02 1.07 -1.67
C ARG A 64 -3.02 0.83 -0.54
N ASP A 65 -3.83 -0.21 -0.65
CA ASP A 65 -4.88 -0.51 0.31
C ASP A 65 -4.34 -0.86 1.70
N GLU A 66 -3.12 -1.38 1.81
CA GLU A 66 -2.48 -1.62 3.10
C GLU A 66 -2.31 -0.33 3.93
N VAL A 67 -2.20 0.80 3.27
CA VAL A 67 -1.98 2.10 3.89
C VAL A 67 -3.26 2.92 3.93
N GLU A 68 -4.00 2.94 2.85
CA GLU A 68 -5.21 3.75 2.71
C GLU A 68 -6.30 3.34 3.70
N LEU A 69 -6.58 2.04 3.80
CA LEU A 69 -7.62 1.54 4.69
C LEU A 69 -7.33 1.81 6.17
N PRO A 70 -6.13 1.48 6.70
CA PRO A 70 -5.81 1.84 8.09
C PRO A 70 -5.84 3.33 8.36
N LEU A 71 -5.45 4.15 7.39
CA LEU A 71 -5.49 5.60 7.53
C LEU A 71 -6.93 6.09 7.63
N VAL A 72 -7.82 5.62 6.77
CA VAL A 72 -9.24 5.95 6.79
C VAL A 72 -9.88 5.50 8.10
N ASP A 73 -9.56 4.30 8.58
CA ASP A 73 -10.09 3.77 9.83
C ASP A 73 -9.69 4.63 11.04
N ARG A 74 -8.50 5.22 11.02
CA ARG A 74 -8.02 6.07 12.11
C ARG A 74 -8.59 7.47 12.06
N ILE A 75 -8.76 8.02 10.88
CA ILE A 75 -9.11 9.44 10.69
C ILE A 75 -10.60 9.64 10.44
N GLY A 76 -11.25 8.62 9.87
CA GLY A 76 -12.68 8.68 9.57
C GLY A 76 -13.58 9.05 10.74
N PRO A 77 -13.41 8.44 11.94
CA PRO A 77 -14.19 8.79 13.11
C PRO A 77 -14.03 10.25 13.54
N GLU A 78 -12.84 10.80 13.44
CA GLU A 78 -12.59 12.21 13.78
C GLU A 78 -13.31 13.15 12.82
N LEU A 79 -13.34 12.81 11.54
CA LEU A 79 -14.08 13.57 10.54
C LEU A 79 -15.58 13.48 10.74
N SER A 80 -16.07 12.30 11.10
CA SER A 80 -17.49 12.06 11.33
C SER A 80 -17.99 12.72 12.62
N ALA A 81 -17.13 12.84 13.63
CA ALA A 81 -17.43 13.48 14.90
C ALA A 81 -17.45 15.01 14.80
N ALA A 82 -16.93 15.57 13.73
CA ALA A 82 -16.89 17.00 13.50
C ALA A 82 -18.26 17.50 13.03
N HIS A 83 -19.19 17.59 13.95
CA HIS A 83 -20.53 18.14 13.69
C HIS A 83 -20.60 19.65 13.91
N ASP A 84 -19.48 20.27 14.18
CA ASP A 84 -19.51 21.66 14.60
C ASP A 84 -18.91 22.62 13.59
N ASP A 85 -19.39 23.80 13.72
CA ASP A 85 -19.34 25.02 12.98
C ASP A 85 -17.94 25.48 12.52
N ASP A 86 -16.87 24.77 12.86
CA ASP A 86 -15.52 25.16 12.47
C ASP A 86 -14.89 24.13 11.52
N ALA A 87 -15.23 24.26 10.24
CA ALA A 87 -14.68 23.44 9.17
C ALA A 87 -13.16 23.57 9.09
N LEU A 88 -12.61 24.75 9.38
CA LEU A 88 -11.17 24.99 9.34
C LEU A 88 -10.43 24.21 10.42
N ALA A 89 -10.96 24.20 11.64
CA ALA A 89 -10.37 23.43 12.73
C ALA A 89 -10.41 21.92 12.46
N THR A 90 -11.47 21.43 11.84
CA THR A 90 -11.62 20.04 11.44
C THR A 90 -10.57 19.65 10.38
N ILE A 91 -10.41 20.49 9.37
CA ILE A 91 -9.41 20.28 8.31
C ILE A 91 -8.01 20.30 8.91
N GLU A 92 -7.71 21.24 9.81
CA GLU A 92 -6.41 21.33 10.47
C GLU A 92 -6.11 20.06 11.26
N ARG A 93 -7.04 19.58 12.08
CA ARG A 93 -6.89 18.33 12.84
C ARG A 93 -6.68 17.13 11.92
N PHE A 94 -7.43 17.07 10.83
CA PHE A 94 -7.30 16.01 9.82
C PHE A 94 -5.89 16.03 9.22
N LEU A 95 -5.42 17.17 8.75
CA LEU A 95 -4.09 17.31 8.16
C LEU A 95 -2.98 16.95 9.15
N LEU A 96 -3.10 17.40 10.40
CA LEU A 96 -2.14 17.06 11.44
C LEU A 96 -2.12 15.56 11.73
N ALA A 97 -3.29 14.91 11.77
CA ALA A 97 -3.40 13.47 11.97
C ALA A 97 -2.76 12.69 10.81
N VAL A 98 -2.99 13.11 9.57
CA VAL A 98 -2.37 12.52 8.39
C VAL A 98 -0.85 12.66 8.45
N MET A 99 -0.36 13.85 8.72
CA MET A 99 1.07 14.12 8.81
C MET A 99 1.74 13.32 9.94
N ALA A 100 1.09 13.21 11.08
CA ALA A 100 1.58 12.43 12.20
C ALA A 100 1.65 10.94 11.86
N THR A 101 0.64 10.42 11.15
CA THR A 101 0.60 9.02 10.70
C THR A 101 1.72 8.74 9.69
N ILE A 102 1.91 9.61 8.72
CA ILE A 102 2.98 9.50 7.72
C ILE A 102 4.35 9.53 8.41
N GLY A 103 4.53 10.39 9.39
CA GLY A 103 5.79 10.51 10.12
C GLY A 103 6.12 9.31 11.00
N ARG A 104 5.10 8.58 11.50
CA ARG A 104 5.31 7.43 12.39
C ARG A 104 5.50 6.11 11.66
N CYS A 105 4.93 5.97 10.48
CA CYS A 105 4.93 4.72 9.75
C CYS A 105 5.75 4.82 8.49
N GLU A 106 6.88 4.12 8.47
CA GLU A 106 7.77 4.10 7.32
C GLU A 106 7.07 3.54 6.08
N THR A 107 6.29 2.48 6.23
CA THR A 107 5.53 1.89 5.12
C THR A 107 4.55 2.89 4.52
N THR A 108 3.83 3.63 5.36
CA THR A 108 2.90 4.68 4.93
C THR A 108 3.65 5.77 4.16
N ARG A 109 4.77 6.25 4.70
CA ARG A 109 5.58 7.28 4.06
C ARG A 109 6.08 6.82 2.68
N ARG A 110 6.64 5.61 2.61
CA ARG A 110 7.15 5.04 1.35
C ARG A 110 6.04 4.91 0.31
N THR A 111 4.86 4.47 0.73
CA THR A 111 3.71 4.34 -0.17
C THR A 111 3.25 5.70 -0.69
N PHE A 112 3.17 6.71 0.17
CA PHE A 112 2.83 8.07 -0.26
C PHE A 112 3.88 8.67 -1.21
N GLU A 113 5.15 8.39 -0.99
CA GLU A 113 6.22 8.81 -1.90
C GLU A 113 6.03 8.17 -3.28
N ILE A 114 5.70 6.89 -3.35
CA ILE A 114 5.41 6.21 -4.61
C ILE A 114 4.21 6.85 -5.31
N LEU A 115 3.12 7.09 -4.57
CA LEU A 115 1.91 7.69 -5.12
C LEU A 115 2.14 9.11 -5.63
N SER A 116 2.98 9.88 -4.94
CA SER A 116 3.22 11.28 -5.27
C SER A 116 4.27 11.48 -6.36
N PHE A 117 5.33 10.68 -6.35
CA PHE A 117 6.50 10.90 -7.20
C PHE A 117 6.84 9.73 -8.11
N GLY A 118 6.45 8.51 -7.74
CA GLY A 118 6.77 7.29 -8.46
C GLY A 118 5.77 6.92 -9.56
N CYS A 119 4.61 7.55 -9.57
CA CYS A 119 3.60 7.37 -10.61
C CYS A 119 3.71 8.52 -11.59
N GLU A 120 4.73 8.46 -12.44
CA GLU A 120 4.92 9.47 -13.45
C GLU A 120 3.85 9.36 -14.54
N TYR A 121 3.23 10.46 -14.82
CA TYR A 121 2.31 10.60 -15.93
C TYR A 121 3.12 10.70 -17.21
N VAL A 122 3.22 9.62 -17.88
CA VAL A 122 3.84 9.63 -19.20
C VAL A 122 2.76 9.51 -20.24
#